data_7bf415d68626800245e998a8ed38a854
#
_entry.id   7bf415d68626800245e998a8ed38a854
#
_cell.length_a   1.000
_cell.length_b   1.000
_cell.length_c   1.000
_cell.angle_alpha   90.00
_cell.angle_beta   90.00
_cell.angle_gamma   90.00
#
_symmetry.space_group_name_H-M   'P 1'
#
loop_
_entity.id
_entity.type
_entity.pdbx_description
1 polymer ?
#
loop_
_entity_poly.entity_id
_entity_poly.type
_entity_poly.pdbx_seq_one_letter_code
_entity_poly.pdbx_strand_id
1 'polypeptide(L)'
;EPCEKEEYRGCTINVYYDETPDDPRNWNNVATFVCEHRHYDLGDEHDVEGCIESLFNDYVPSKTIIDHFVKTRDAHLIPGEEDDYSDQYYEYEVAVCGEKHTRHIDADTSYSEDSIAGEMAEELDICEKMELLEATGEVVTLPISMYEHSGITLWLGSKWDHFDAQWDCSSIGFAYVEKSTAKKEGMLDPGEEYDHDWKKWAYAMMEGEMETYDQFVRGEVYGYMIEDENGEEASDAQLCGCWGFFGNEGKEDMLEAAKADIDAYLKKKKETRKKNLETLVKNIASIYGITFTDGDYVYRVAKDMFGFDYIERAKIYKSVVDAYVQIGFSNLGDEILNDMVEQINKKVA
;
A
#
# COMPACT_ATOMS: atom_id res chain seq x y z
N GLU A 1 19.46 -11.92 6.92
CA GLU A 1 19.16 -12.28 8.33
C GLU A 1 17.87 -11.58 8.77
N PRO A 2 17.03 -12.21 9.62
CA PRO A 2 15.83 -11.56 10.13
C PRO A 2 16.18 -10.33 10.97
N CYS A 3 15.44 -9.24 10.79
CA CYS A 3 15.59 -8.03 11.60
C CYS A 3 14.92 -8.18 12.99
N GLU A 4 13.93 -9.09 13.11
CA GLU A 4 13.25 -9.39 14.38
C GLU A 4 12.79 -10.85 14.39
N LYS A 5 12.64 -11.43 15.59
CA LYS A 5 12.10 -12.78 15.81
C LYS A 5 11.08 -12.78 16.93
N GLU A 6 9.96 -13.47 16.72
CA GLU A 6 8.93 -13.66 17.74
C GLU A 6 8.62 -15.15 17.89
N GLU A 7 8.65 -15.64 19.12
CA GLU A 7 8.27 -17.01 19.46
C GLU A 7 6.76 -17.08 19.75
N TYR A 8 6.05 -17.96 19.04
CA TYR A 8 4.64 -18.16 19.23
C TYR A 8 4.25 -19.63 19.11
N ARG A 9 3.73 -20.21 20.21
CA ARG A 9 3.23 -21.60 20.30
C ARG A 9 4.20 -22.67 19.78
N GLY A 10 5.50 -22.46 19.97
CA GLY A 10 6.55 -23.38 19.56
C GLY A 10 7.02 -23.19 18.10
N CYS A 11 6.47 -22.22 17.38
CA CYS A 11 6.98 -21.77 16.09
C CYS A 11 7.72 -20.45 16.28
N THR A 12 8.64 -20.14 15.37
CA THR A 12 9.37 -18.86 15.32
C THR A 12 8.93 -18.07 14.10
N ILE A 13 8.45 -16.85 14.32
CA ILE A 13 8.17 -15.87 13.26
C ILE A 13 9.42 -15.06 13.05
N ASN A 14 10.08 -15.21 11.90
CA ASN A 14 11.23 -14.43 11.49
C ASN A 14 10.76 -13.27 10.62
N VAL A 15 11.02 -12.04 11.03
CA VAL A 15 10.68 -10.81 10.29
C VAL A 15 11.88 -10.35 9.50
N TYR A 16 11.64 -9.95 8.26
CA TYR A 16 12.66 -9.44 7.33
C TYR A 16 12.22 -8.12 6.74
N TYR A 17 13.18 -7.31 6.32
CA TYR A 17 12.89 -6.25 5.35
C TYR A 17 12.61 -6.88 3.99
N ASP A 18 11.62 -6.36 3.28
CA ASP A 18 11.36 -6.74 1.90
C ASP A 18 12.41 -6.07 1.01
N GLU A 19 13.26 -6.87 0.36
CA GLU A 19 14.34 -6.35 -0.49
C GLU A 19 13.85 -5.94 -1.89
N THR A 20 12.65 -6.37 -2.26
CA THR A 20 12.07 -6.11 -3.59
C THR A 20 10.58 -5.85 -3.50
N PRO A 21 10.15 -4.86 -2.70
CA PRO A 21 8.74 -4.55 -2.57
C PRO A 21 8.18 -3.98 -3.88
N ASP A 22 6.91 -4.21 -4.11
CA ASP A 22 6.21 -3.54 -5.20
C ASP A 22 6.10 -2.04 -4.91
N ASP A 23 6.47 -1.22 -5.90
CA ASP A 23 6.34 0.23 -5.79
C ASP A 23 4.85 0.62 -5.71
N PRO A 24 4.41 1.28 -4.61
CA PRO A 24 3.03 1.69 -4.45
C PRO A 24 2.56 2.68 -5.52
N ARG A 25 3.47 3.40 -6.20
CA ARG A 25 3.06 4.28 -7.30
C ARG A 25 2.59 3.53 -8.55
N ASN A 26 2.91 2.25 -8.68
CA ASN A 26 2.38 1.38 -9.72
C ASN A 26 0.98 0.81 -9.41
N TRP A 27 0.41 1.12 -8.27
CA TRP A 27 -0.95 0.69 -7.91
C TRP A 27 -2.02 1.59 -8.54
N ASN A 28 -3.29 1.26 -8.32
CA ASN A 28 -4.39 2.10 -8.77
C ASN A 28 -4.60 3.29 -7.80
N ASN A 29 -3.72 4.28 -7.91
CA ASN A 29 -3.73 5.47 -7.06
C ASN A 29 -4.77 6.49 -7.54
N VAL A 30 -5.23 7.31 -6.60
CA VAL A 30 -6.15 8.44 -6.86
C VAL A 30 -5.38 9.72 -7.14
N ALA A 31 -4.32 9.96 -6.38
CA ALA A 31 -3.47 11.12 -6.53
C ALA A 31 -2.35 10.85 -7.57
N THR A 32 -1.96 11.89 -8.28
CA THR A 32 -0.74 11.92 -9.08
C THR A 32 0.33 12.69 -8.32
N PHE A 33 1.52 12.10 -8.20
CA PHE A 33 2.70 12.73 -7.59
C PHE A 33 3.66 13.17 -8.68
N VAL A 34 3.85 14.46 -8.82
CA VAL A 34 4.77 15.07 -9.78
C VAL A 34 6.02 15.50 -9.03
N CYS A 35 7.13 14.81 -9.28
CA CYS A 35 8.37 15.03 -8.55
C CYS A 35 9.54 15.27 -9.51
N GLU A 36 10.30 16.32 -9.28
CA GLU A 36 11.53 16.58 -10.00
C GLU A 36 12.71 16.65 -9.04
N HIS A 37 13.60 15.65 -9.15
CA HIS A 37 14.80 15.60 -8.33
C HIS A 37 16.01 15.10 -9.12
N ARG A 38 17.18 15.72 -8.89
CA ARG A 38 18.41 15.47 -9.66
C ARG A 38 19.03 14.07 -9.51
N HIS A 39 18.69 13.34 -8.44
CA HIS A 39 19.32 12.07 -8.08
C HIS A 39 18.35 10.91 -7.95
N TYR A 40 17.09 11.18 -7.70
CA TYR A 40 16.08 10.18 -7.39
C TYR A 40 14.95 10.26 -8.41
N ASP A 41 14.51 9.11 -8.84
CA ASP A 41 13.35 8.90 -9.70
C ASP A 41 12.14 8.67 -8.76
N LEU A 42 11.36 9.70 -8.50
CA LEU A 42 10.30 9.71 -7.49
C LEU A 42 8.97 10.16 -8.11
N GLY A 43 7.86 9.59 -7.61
CA GLY A 43 6.53 9.94 -8.07
C GLY A 43 6.13 9.27 -9.38
N ASP A 44 5.11 9.83 -10.02
CA ASP A 44 4.50 9.31 -11.25
C ASP A 44 4.98 10.06 -12.48
N GLU A 45 5.22 11.37 -12.33
CA GLU A 45 5.61 12.32 -13.37
C GLU A 45 6.83 13.14 -12.92
N HIS A 46 7.68 13.55 -13.88
CA HIS A 46 8.97 14.18 -13.58
C HIS A 46 9.15 15.58 -14.21
N ASP A 47 8.10 16.13 -14.80
CA ASP A 47 8.07 17.49 -15.38
C ASP A 47 7.07 18.34 -14.60
N VAL A 48 7.54 18.97 -13.54
CA VAL A 48 6.71 19.81 -12.65
C VAL A 48 6.11 20.99 -13.42
N GLU A 49 6.93 21.69 -14.22
CA GLU A 49 6.48 22.86 -14.97
C GLU A 49 5.48 22.48 -16.06
N GLY A 50 5.79 21.46 -16.86
CA GLY A 50 4.91 21.01 -17.94
C GLY A 50 3.58 20.43 -17.41
N CYS A 51 3.58 19.79 -16.24
CA CYS A 51 2.36 19.30 -15.63
C CYS A 51 1.46 20.45 -15.14
N ILE A 52 2.04 21.47 -14.50
CA ILE A 52 1.29 22.68 -14.10
C ILE A 52 0.71 23.39 -15.31
N GLU A 53 1.51 23.55 -16.38
CA GLU A 53 1.03 24.14 -17.63
C GLU A 53 -0.16 23.38 -18.22
N SER A 54 -0.08 22.06 -18.23
CA SER A 54 -1.18 21.23 -18.74
C SER A 54 -2.45 21.39 -17.93
N LEU A 55 -2.36 21.28 -16.60
CA LEU A 55 -3.51 21.45 -15.71
C LEU A 55 -4.08 22.87 -15.80
N PHE A 56 -3.21 23.89 -15.87
CA PHE A 56 -3.62 25.27 -16.00
C PHE A 56 -4.42 25.49 -17.28
N ASN A 57 -3.92 25.01 -18.43
CA ASN A 57 -4.60 25.12 -19.71
C ASN A 57 -5.92 24.36 -19.78
N ASP A 58 -6.01 23.22 -19.09
CA ASP A 58 -7.21 22.38 -19.10
C ASP A 58 -8.34 22.95 -18.20
N TYR A 59 -7.99 23.61 -17.11
CA TYR A 59 -8.95 23.98 -16.07
C TYR A 59 -9.15 25.47 -15.85
N VAL A 60 -8.20 26.35 -16.23
CA VAL A 60 -8.33 27.78 -15.97
C VAL A 60 -8.94 28.50 -17.20
N PRO A 61 -10.17 29.01 -17.08
CA PRO A 61 -10.81 29.71 -18.21
C PRO A 61 -10.07 31.02 -18.57
N SER A 62 -10.01 31.33 -19.86
CA SER A 62 -9.40 32.56 -20.40
C SER A 62 -9.86 33.84 -19.69
N LYS A 63 -11.14 33.93 -19.42
CA LYS A 63 -11.71 35.02 -18.65
C LYS A 63 -11.12 35.17 -17.26
N THR A 64 -10.85 34.06 -16.57
CA THR A 64 -10.25 34.08 -15.22
C THR A 64 -8.84 34.69 -15.25
N ILE A 65 -8.06 34.38 -16.30
CA ILE A 65 -6.72 34.92 -16.50
C ILE A 65 -6.79 36.42 -16.72
N ILE A 66 -7.66 36.89 -17.61
CA ILE A 66 -7.85 38.30 -17.89
C ILE A 66 -8.33 39.04 -16.64
N ASP A 67 -9.33 38.51 -15.93
CA ASP A 67 -9.84 39.11 -14.67
C ASP A 67 -8.74 39.20 -13.60
N HIS A 68 -7.81 38.21 -13.55
CA HIS A 68 -6.66 38.24 -12.65
C HIS A 68 -5.73 39.38 -12.99
N PHE A 69 -5.40 39.61 -14.27
CA PHE A 69 -4.56 40.72 -14.70
C PHE A 69 -5.21 42.08 -14.45
N VAL A 70 -6.51 42.20 -14.69
CA VAL A 70 -7.28 43.41 -14.34
C VAL A 70 -7.17 43.74 -12.86
N LYS A 71 -7.25 42.72 -11.99
CA LYS A 71 -7.24 42.90 -10.54
C LYS A 71 -5.85 43.13 -9.96
N THR A 72 -4.84 42.42 -10.45
CA THR A 72 -3.50 42.37 -9.83
C THR A 72 -2.48 43.26 -10.54
N ARG A 73 -2.65 43.47 -11.85
CA ARG A 73 -1.70 44.19 -12.72
C ARG A 73 -2.31 45.44 -13.39
N ASP A 74 -3.48 45.89 -12.91
CA ASP A 74 -4.22 47.04 -13.44
C ASP A 74 -4.43 46.97 -14.98
N ALA A 75 -4.67 45.74 -15.48
CA ALA A 75 -4.86 45.55 -16.91
C ALA A 75 -6.15 46.20 -17.40
N HIS A 76 -6.05 46.99 -18.45
CA HIS A 76 -7.19 47.66 -19.06
C HIS A 76 -7.04 47.73 -20.59
N LEU A 77 -8.17 47.66 -21.27
CA LEU A 77 -8.22 47.76 -22.72
C LEU A 77 -8.06 49.21 -23.15
N ILE A 78 -7.07 49.51 -23.98
CA ILE A 78 -6.91 50.76 -24.67
C ILE A 78 -7.66 50.64 -26.00
N PRO A 79 -8.72 51.42 -26.22
CA PRO A 79 -9.41 51.40 -27.52
C PRO A 79 -8.55 52.03 -28.59
N GLY A 80 -8.59 51.46 -29.80
CA GLY A 80 -7.98 52.06 -31.00
C GLY A 80 -8.65 53.40 -31.39
N GLU A 81 -8.08 54.10 -32.36
CA GLU A 81 -8.71 55.32 -32.90
C GLU A 81 -10.04 54.96 -33.62
N GLU A 82 -11.01 55.92 -33.66
CA GLU A 82 -12.42 55.66 -34.05
C GLU A 82 -12.59 54.94 -35.42
N ASP A 83 -11.58 54.98 -36.27
CA ASP A 83 -11.61 54.40 -37.63
C ASP A 83 -10.71 53.18 -37.82
N ASP A 84 -9.92 52.73 -36.81
CA ASP A 84 -9.02 51.62 -36.94
C ASP A 84 -9.02 50.70 -35.69
N TYR A 85 -9.79 49.60 -35.75
CA TYR A 85 -9.84 48.57 -34.71
C TYR A 85 -8.53 47.79 -34.58
N SER A 86 -7.55 47.99 -35.45
CA SER A 86 -6.27 47.27 -35.44
C SER A 86 -5.33 47.71 -34.34
N ASP A 87 -5.61 48.83 -33.68
CA ASP A 87 -4.74 49.40 -32.65
C ASP A 87 -5.26 49.21 -31.22
N GLN A 88 -6.20 48.30 -31.02
CA GLN A 88 -6.66 47.93 -29.66
C GLN A 88 -5.63 47.03 -28.97
N TYR A 89 -5.33 47.31 -27.71
CA TYR A 89 -4.42 46.48 -26.92
C TYR A 89 -4.79 46.53 -25.44
N TYR A 90 -4.40 45.45 -24.71
CA TYR A 90 -4.39 45.51 -23.23
C TYR A 90 -3.07 46.11 -22.79
N GLU A 91 -3.19 47.14 -21.90
CA GLU A 91 -2.07 47.72 -21.17
C GLU A 91 -2.10 47.17 -19.72
N TYR A 92 -0.98 46.71 -19.19
CA TYR A 92 -0.86 46.21 -17.83
C TYR A 92 0.53 46.48 -17.25
N GLU A 93 0.62 46.47 -15.90
CA GLU A 93 1.87 46.71 -15.18
C GLU A 93 2.56 45.39 -14.80
N VAL A 94 3.85 45.30 -14.97
CA VAL A 94 4.71 44.21 -14.46
C VAL A 94 5.83 44.81 -13.61
N ALA A 95 6.20 44.12 -12.53
CA ALA A 95 7.33 44.52 -11.70
C ALA A 95 8.59 43.72 -12.13
N VAL A 96 9.60 44.41 -12.63
CA VAL A 96 10.89 43.82 -12.96
C VAL A 96 11.96 44.42 -12.05
N CYS A 97 12.61 43.62 -11.24
CA CYS A 97 13.61 44.06 -10.24
C CYS A 97 13.10 45.17 -9.31
N GLY A 98 11.81 45.18 -9.00
CA GLY A 98 11.17 46.19 -8.13
C GLY A 98 10.77 47.48 -8.83
N GLU A 99 11.01 47.62 -10.10
CA GLU A 99 10.54 48.76 -10.93
C GLU A 99 9.31 48.32 -11.73
N LYS A 100 8.33 49.23 -11.85
CA LYS A 100 7.11 49.02 -12.63
C LYS A 100 7.38 49.31 -14.11
N HIS A 101 7.03 48.39 -14.95
CA HIS A 101 7.09 48.51 -16.39
C HIS A 101 5.72 48.25 -16.99
N THR A 102 5.35 49.04 -18.01
CA THR A 102 4.12 48.82 -18.77
C THR A 102 4.37 47.81 -19.88
N ARG A 103 3.49 46.84 -20.03
CA ARG A 103 3.44 45.87 -21.13
C ARG A 103 2.14 46.04 -21.90
N HIS A 104 2.19 45.57 -23.17
CA HIS A 104 1.05 45.65 -24.07
C HIS A 104 0.85 44.27 -24.73
N ILE A 105 -0.43 43.88 -24.87
CA ILE A 105 -0.86 42.69 -25.65
C ILE A 105 -1.88 43.21 -26.68
N ASP A 106 -1.64 42.89 -27.95
CA ASP A 106 -2.56 43.26 -29.01
C ASP A 106 -3.93 42.61 -28.82
N ALA A 107 -4.96 43.40 -28.95
CA ALA A 107 -6.36 43.00 -28.72
C ALA A 107 -7.25 43.46 -29.88
N ASP A 108 -6.70 43.49 -31.11
CA ASP A 108 -7.49 43.85 -32.29
C ASP A 108 -8.59 42.80 -32.57
N THR A 109 -9.45 43.10 -33.53
CA THR A 109 -10.58 42.23 -33.88
C THR A 109 -10.18 40.85 -34.45
N SER A 110 -8.89 40.62 -34.70
CA SER A 110 -8.33 39.34 -35.12
C SER A 110 -7.93 38.42 -33.99
N TYR A 111 -7.79 38.97 -32.78
CA TYR A 111 -7.42 38.24 -31.57
C TYR A 111 -8.70 37.74 -30.80
N SER A 112 -8.68 36.45 -30.48
CA SER A 112 -9.70 35.88 -29.61
C SER A 112 -9.35 36.15 -28.12
N GLU A 113 -10.36 36.09 -27.25
CA GLU A 113 -10.17 36.12 -25.79
C GLU A 113 -9.13 35.08 -25.34
N ASP A 114 -9.14 33.90 -25.98
CA ASP A 114 -8.18 32.83 -25.68
C ASP A 114 -6.75 33.17 -26.10
N SER A 115 -6.56 33.87 -27.20
CA SER A 115 -5.22 34.33 -27.64
C SER A 115 -4.64 35.35 -26.65
N ILE A 116 -5.44 36.31 -26.23
CA ILE A 116 -5.04 37.34 -25.27
C ILE A 116 -4.71 36.69 -23.91
N ALA A 117 -5.57 35.78 -23.44
CA ALA A 117 -5.34 35.06 -22.18
C ALA A 117 -4.09 34.17 -22.26
N GLY A 118 -3.82 33.56 -23.42
CA GLY A 118 -2.60 32.76 -23.66
C GLY A 118 -1.33 33.60 -23.48
N GLU A 119 -1.26 34.78 -24.12
CA GLU A 119 -0.11 35.69 -23.97
C GLU A 119 0.02 36.19 -22.51
N MET A 120 -1.10 36.51 -21.83
CA MET A 120 -1.09 36.87 -20.40
C MET A 120 -0.60 35.71 -19.53
N ALA A 121 -0.96 34.47 -19.85
CA ALA A 121 -0.54 33.29 -19.10
C ALA A 121 0.97 33.02 -19.15
N GLU A 122 1.64 33.41 -20.24
CA GLU A 122 3.11 33.30 -20.34
C GLU A 122 3.85 34.21 -19.33
N GLU A 123 3.20 35.29 -18.86
CA GLU A 123 3.77 36.21 -17.88
C GLU A 123 3.45 35.83 -16.42
N LEU A 124 2.66 34.76 -16.19
CA LEU A 124 2.38 34.23 -14.85
C LEU A 124 3.49 33.31 -14.38
N ASP A 125 3.90 33.50 -13.14
CA ASP A 125 4.78 32.53 -12.50
C ASP A 125 4.02 31.26 -12.07
N ILE A 126 4.78 30.21 -11.70
CA ILE A 126 4.21 28.92 -11.28
C ILE A 126 3.27 29.08 -10.09
N CYS A 127 3.58 29.96 -9.13
CA CYS A 127 2.75 30.16 -7.95
C CYS A 127 1.42 30.81 -8.33
N GLU A 128 1.42 31.82 -9.20
CA GLU A 128 0.22 32.46 -9.72
C GLU A 128 -0.65 31.48 -10.49
N LYS A 129 -0.03 30.60 -11.33
CA LYS A 129 -0.76 29.55 -12.06
C LYS A 129 -1.42 28.55 -11.12
N MET A 130 -0.72 28.11 -10.09
CA MET A 130 -1.28 27.20 -9.07
C MET A 130 -2.42 27.83 -8.28
N GLU A 131 -2.29 29.12 -7.88
CA GLU A 131 -3.38 29.83 -7.19
C GLU A 131 -4.64 29.95 -8.06
N LEU A 132 -4.48 30.27 -9.34
CA LEU A 132 -5.61 30.31 -10.27
C LEU A 132 -6.24 28.95 -10.51
N LEU A 133 -5.42 27.91 -10.64
CA LEU A 133 -5.88 26.52 -10.79
C LEU A 133 -6.71 26.08 -9.58
N GLU A 134 -6.21 26.28 -8.37
CA GLU A 134 -6.93 25.97 -7.14
C GLU A 134 -8.25 26.74 -6.98
N ALA A 135 -8.27 28.02 -7.43
CA ALA A 135 -9.46 28.85 -7.41
C ALA A 135 -10.58 28.32 -8.32
N THR A 136 -10.28 27.51 -9.34
CA THR A 136 -11.31 26.87 -10.17
C THR A 136 -12.15 25.87 -9.37
N GLY A 137 -11.57 25.25 -8.35
CA GLY A 137 -12.18 24.19 -7.57
C GLY A 137 -12.33 22.85 -8.32
N GLU A 138 -11.67 22.67 -9.47
CA GLU A 138 -11.66 21.43 -10.25
C GLU A 138 -10.45 20.54 -9.95
N VAL A 139 -9.39 21.10 -9.35
CA VAL A 139 -8.18 20.41 -8.93
C VAL A 139 -7.85 20.81 -7.49
N VAL A 140 -7.31 19.89 -6.71
CA VAL A 140 -6.65 20.17 -5.42
C VAL A 140 -5.20 19.78 -5.51
N THR A 141 -4.32 20.57 -4.93
CA THR A 141 -2.88 20.37 -4.96
C THR A 141 -2.28 20.44 -3.57
N LEU A 142 -1.19 19.70 -3.33
CA LEU A 142 -0.35 19.83 -2.13
C LEU A 142 1.13 19.77 -2.54
N PRO A 143 1.99 20.63 -2.00
CA PRO A 143 3.42 20.53 -2.23
C PRO A 143 3.98 19.20 -1.73
N ILE A 144 4.95 18.64 -2.44
CA ILE A 144 5.76 17.50 -1.97
C ILE A 144 7.12 18.04 -1.54
N SER A 145 7.50 17.71 -0.32
CA SER A 145 8.78 18.08 0.25
C SER A 145 9.56 16.82 0.65
N MET A 146 10.88 16.94 0.62
CA MET A 146 11.82 15.86 0.91
C MET A 146 12.86 16.34 1.91
N TYR A 147 13.18 15.46 2.86
CA TYR A 147 14.36 15.53 3.72
C TYR A 147 15.37 14.49 3.28
N GLU A 148 16.63 14.91 3.05
CA GLU A 148 17.72 14.05 2.59
C GLU A 148 18.92 14.17 3.54
N HIS A 149 19.00 13.23 4.50
CA HIS A 149 20.13 13.12 5.41
C HIS A 149 20.31 11.65 5.85
N SER A 150 21.29 10.94 5.34
CA SER A 150 21.49 9.50 5.57
C SER A 150 20.31 8.58 5.16
N GLY A 151 19.35 9.09 4.47
CA GLY A 151 18.12 8.45 3.97
C GLY A 151 17.20 9.53 3.39
N ILE A 152 16.08 9.13 2.86
CA ILE A 152 15.08 10.03 2.29
C ILE A 152 13.79 9.90 3.08
N THR A 153 13.13 11.04 3.34
CA THR A 153 11.78 11.08 3.89
C THR A 153 10.95 12.06 3.07
N LEU A 154 9.74 11.66 2.70
CA LEU A 154 8.81 12.45 1.91
C LEU A 154 7.58 12.84 2.74
N TRP A 155 7.03 14.02 2.45
CA TRP A 155 5.75 14.44 3.04
C TRP A 155 5.02 15.43 2.15
N LEU A 156 3.71 15.54 2.35
CA LEU A 156 2.89 16.59 1.78
C LEU A 156 2.93 17.84 2.65
N GLY A 157 3.20 18.98 2.05
CA GLY A 157 3.30 20.23 2.74
C GLY A 157 4.59 20.99 2.46
N SER A 158 4.75 22.13 3.14
CA SER A 158 5.92 22.97 2.95
C SER A 158 7.18 22.34 3.56
N LYS A 159 8.30 22.51 2.87
CA LYS A 159 9.60 22.14 3.47
C LYS A 159 9.87 22.87 4.79
N TRP A 160 9.26 24.03 5.00
CA TRP A 160 9.42 24.84 6.22
C TRP A 160 8.71 24.25 7.45
N ASP A 161 7.89 23.22 7.25
CA ASP A 161 7.25 22.48 8.34
C ASP A 161 8.24 21.54 9.07
N HIS A 162 9.42 21.31 8.49
CA HIS A 162 10.47 20.48 9.07
C HIS A 162 11.51 21.29 9.84
N PHE A 163 12.01 20.76 10.96
CA PHE A 163 12.99 21.46 11.83
C PHE A 163 14.31 21.78 11.13
N ASP A 164 14.70 21.01 10.10
CA ASP A 164 15.95 21.16 9.34
C ASP A 164 15.74 21.77 7.94
N ALA A 165 14.68 22.56 7.79
CA ALA A 165 14.23 23.13 6.52
C ALA A 165 15.28 23.92 5.74
N GLN A 166 16.29 24.47 6.44
CA GLN A 166 17.31 25.32 5.80
C GLN A 166 18.42 24.56 5.10
N TRP A 167 18.68 23.28 5.51
CA TRP A 167 19.89 22.58 5.09
C TRP A 167 19.58 21.34 4.26
N ASP A 168 18.75 20.44 4.78
CA ASP A 168 18.57 19.11 4.20
C ASP A 168 17.16 18.89 3.63
N CYS A 169 16.33 19.95 3.59
CA CYS A 169 14.98 19.88 3.02
C CYS A 169 14.87 20.64 1.69
N SER A 170 14.16 20.02 0.75
CA SER A 170 13.81 20.62 -0.54
C SER A 170 12.33 20.42 -0.85
N SER A 171 11.75 21.36 -1.58
CA SER A 171 10.49 21.13 -2.28
C SER A 171 10.83 20.46 -3.60
N ILE A 172 10.24 19.30 -3.88
CA ILE A 172 10.58 18.50 -5.05
C ILE A 172 9.45 18.39 -6.05
N GLY A 173 8.27 18.93 -5.74
CA GLY A 173 7.12 18.88 -6.62
C GLY A 173 5.80 19.08 -5.90
N PHE A 174 4.77 18.47 -6.41
CA PHE A 174 3.42 18.53 -5.86
C PHE A 174 2.61 17.25 -6.15
N ALA A 175 1.66 16.97 -5.28
CA ALA A 175 0.60 15.99 -5.49
C ALA A 175 -0.66 16.71 -5.94
N TYR A 176 -1.44 16.06 -6.82
CA TYR A 176 -2.75 16.60 -7.19
C TYR A 176 -3.80 15.51 -7.35
N VAL A 177 -5.06 15.91 -7.19
CA VAL A 177 -6.25 15.11 -7.51
C VAL A 177 -7.22 15.98 -8.29
N GLU A 178 -7.65 15.47 -9.44
CA GLU A 178 -8.72 16.09 -10.23
C GLU A 178 -10.09 15.69 -9.68
N LYS A 179 -11.02 16.62 -9.68
CA LYS A 179 -12.42 16.35 -9.29
C LYS A 179 -13.10 15.29 -10.16
N SER A 180 -12.67 15.19 -11.43
CA SER A 180 -13.11 14.16 -12.36
C SER A 180 -12.73 12.76 -11.89
N THR A 181 -11.51 12.61 -11.36
CA THR A 181 -11.00 11.36 -10.77
C THR A 181 -11.76 11.01 -9.49
N ALA A 182 -11.96 11.98 -8.60
CA ALA A 182 -12.76 11.79 -7.39
C ALA A 182 -14.19 11.30 -7.69
N LYS A 183 -14.79 11.79 -8.78
CA LYS A 183 -16.11 11.31 -9.26
C LYS A 183 -16.08 9.88 -9.77
N LYS A 184 -15.02 9.52 -10.49
CA LYS A 184 -14.87 8.21 -11.14
C LYS A 184 -14.57 7.11 -10.12
N GLU A 185 -13.73 7.38 -9.13
CA GLU A 185 -13.31 6.41 -8.13
C GLU A 185 -14.34 6.16 -7.01
N GLY A 186 -15.56 6.66 -7.18
CA GLY A 186 -16.70 6.21 -6.38
C GLY A 186 -16.86 6.86 -5.03
N MET A 187 -16.42 8.11 -4.89
CA MET A 187 -16.82 8.92 -3.73
C MET A 187 -18.34 9.06 -3.61
N LEU A 188 -19.08 8.71 -4.66
CA LEU A 188 -20.51 8.95 -4.76
C LEU A 188 -21.21 7.67 -5.17
N ASP A 189 -22.07 7.17 -4.31
CA ASP A 189 -23.14 6.26 -4.74
C ASP A 189 -23.98 6.95 -5.80
N PRO A 190 -24.36 6.24 -6.89
CA PRO A 190 -25.19 6.83 -7.92
C PRO A 190 -26.52 7.32 -7.33
N GLY A 191 -26.65 8.63 -7.11
CA GLY A 191 -27.87 9.25 -6.58
C GLY A 191 -27.66 10.13 -5.34
N GLU A 192 -26.49 10.18 -4.74
CA GLU A 192 -26.18 11.15 -3.70
C GLU A 192 -25.79 12.50 -4.31
N GLU A 193 -26.42 13.55 -3.83
CA GLU A 193 -26.07 14.93 -4.19
C GLU A 193 -24.67 15.24 -3.66
N TYR A 194 -23.83 15.84 -4.49
CA TYR A 194 -22.45 16.22 -4.23
C TYR A 194 -22.35 17.05 -2.96
N ASP A 195 -22.08 16.45 -1.82
CA ASP A 195 -21.80 17.21 -0.61
C ASP A 195 -20.38 17.74 -0.63
N HIS A 196 -20.19 18.84 0.06
CA HIS A 196 -19.08 19.79 0.00
C HIS A 196 -17.67 19.25 0.32
N ASP A 197 -17.43 17.94 0.34
CA ASP A 197 -16.25 17.36 0.97
C ASP A 197 -15.31 16.55 0.05
N TRP A 198 -15.49 16.65 -1.30
CA TRP A 198 -14.59 15.94 -2.21
C TRP A 198 -13.11 16.37 -2.03
N LYS A 199 -12.88 17.64 -1.71
CA LYS A 199 -11.55 18.17 -1.44
C LYS A 199 -10.93 17.53 -0.19
N LYS A 200 -11.70 17.40 0.87
CA LYS A 200 -11.25 16.75 2.10
C LYS A 200 -10.92 15.26 1.87
N TRP A 201 -11.75 14.58 1.09
CA TRP A 201 -11.47 13.23 0.69
C TRP A 201 -10.19 13.15 -0.16
N ALA A 202 -10.02 14.03 -1.15
CA ALA A 202 -8.82 14.08 -1.98
C ALA A 202 -7.55 14.31 -1.15
N TYR A 203 -7.61 15.21 -0.16
CA TYR A 203 -6.51 15.42 0.79
C TYR A 203 -6.21 14.15 1.60
N ALA A 204 -7.23 13.47 2.12
CA ALA A 204 -7.03 12.22 2.86
C ALA A 204 -6.44 11.11 1.99
N MET A 205 -6.83 11.02 0.71
CA MET A 205 -6.22 10.07 -0.23
C MET A 205 -4.76 10.40 -0.50
N MET A 206 -4.44 11.67 -0.79
CA MET A 206 -3.06 12.11 -0.98
C MET A 206 -2.20 11.81 0.25
N GLU A 207 -2.70 12.08 1.46
CA GLU A 207 -1.98 11.81 2.72
C GLU A 207 -1.71 10.31 2.91
N GLY A 208 -2.71 9.46 2.71
CA GLY A 208 -2.55 8.01 2.85
C GLY A 208 -1.62 7.40 1.79
N GLU A 209 -1.72 7.85 0.54
CA GLU A 209 -0.81 7.42 -0.52
C GLU A 209 0.63 7.89 -0.28
N MET A 210 0.82 9.13 0.23
CA MET A 210 2.14 9.66 0.58
C MET A 210 2.75 8.91 1.76
N GLU A 211 1.97 8.57 2.78
CA GLU A 211 2.46 7.79 3.92
C GLU A 211 3.00 6.43 3.47
N THR A 212 2.23 5.72 2.64
CA THR A 212 2.67 4.42 2.08
C THR A 212 3.91 4.58 1.20
N TYR A 213 3.95 5.63 0.39
CA TYR A 213 5.08 5.89 -0.50
C TYR A 213 6.34 6.30 0.27
N ASP A 214 6.22 7.10 1.33
CA ASP A 214 7.36 7.43 2.22
C ASP A 214 7.93 6.17 2.88
N GLN A 215 7.08 5.28 3.39
CA GLN A 215 7.50 4.00 3.96
C GLN A 215 8.25 3.13 2.93
N PHE A 216 7.79 3.10 1.67
CA PHE A 216 8.48 2.43 0.58
C PHE A 216 9.87 3.03 0.32
N VAL A 217 9.95 4.33 0.15
CA VAL A 217 11.21 5.05 -0.13
C VAL A 217 12.22 4.91 1.00
N ARG A 218 11.75 4.84 2.25
CA ARG A 218 12.57 4.59 3.44
C ARG A 218 12.99 3.12 3.61
N GLY A 219 12.44 2.21 2.78
CA GLY A 219 12.68 0.78 2.91
C GLY A 219 12.01 0.16 4.14
N GLU A 220 10.96 0.77 4.66
CA GLU A 220 10.15 0.28 5.78
C GLU A 220 9.04 -0.65 5.30
N VAL A 221 9.41 -1.64 4.50
CA VAL A 221 8.51 -2.70 4.03
C VAL A 221 9.00 -4.02 4.58
N TYR A 222 8.09 -4.81 5.10
CA TYR A 222 8.40 -6.03 5.85
C TYR A 222 7.72 -7.25 5.27
N GLY A 223 8.28 -8.39 5.60
CA GLY A 223 7.69 -9.69 5.39
C GLY A 223 8.10 -10.66 6.48
N TYR A 224 7.47 -11.81 6.53
CA TYR A 224 7.80 -12.83 7.51
C TYR A 224 7.95 -14.22 6.90
N MET A 225 8.71 -15.06 7.58
CA MET A 225 8.78 -16.50 7.36
C MET A 225 8.60 -17.21 8.71
N ILE A 226 7.97 -18.37 8.71
CA ILE A 226 7.71 -19.13 9.91
C ILE A 226 8.59 -20.38 9.91
N GLU A 227 9.35 -20.57 11.00
CA GLU A 227 10.03 -21.83 11.32
C GLU A 227 9.13 -22.65 12.25
N ASP A 228 9.08 -23.94 12.03
CA ASP A 228 8.33 -24.89 12.85
C ASP A 228 9.04 -25.22 14.18
N GLU A 229 8.42 -26.07 14.99
CA GLU A 229 8.95 -26.56 16.27
C GLU A 229 10.33 -27.26 16.18
N ASN A 230 10.80 -27.61 14.98
CA ASN A 230 12.10 -28.23 14.74
C ASN A 230 13.15 -27.24 14.24
N GLY A 231 12.76 -25.97 14.02
CA GLY A 231 13.62 -24.93 13.47
C GLY A 231 13.79 -25.06 11.95
N GLU A 232 12.91 -25.80 11.27
CA GLU A 232 12.89 -25.91 9.82
C GLU A 232 11.86 -24.93 9.24
N GLU A 233 12.21 -24.32 8.09
CA GLU A 233 11.23 -23.53 7.34
C GLU A 233 9.98 -24.36 7.09
N ALA A 234 8.84 -23.83 7.49
CA ALA A 234 7.59 -24.55 7.37
C ALA A 234 7.28 -24.82 5.89
N SER A 235 7.39 -26.07 5.49
CA SER A 235 7.12 -26.53 4.12
C SER A 235 5.62 -26.63 3.79
N ASP A 236 4.73 -26.40 4.76
CA ASP A 236 3.28 -26.38 4.52
C ASP A 236 2.90 -25.04 3.90
N ALA A 237 2.18 -25.08 2.78
CA ALA A 237 1.67 -23.91 2.07
C ALA A 237 0.82 -22.93 2.96
N GLN A 238 0.44 -23.34 4.16
CA GLN A 238 -0.26 -22.52 5.15
C GLN A 238 0.66 -21.72 6.08
N LEU A 239 1.96 -22.01 6.07
CA LEU A 239 2.98 -21.31 6.86
C LEU A 239 4.06 -20.68 5.95
N CYS A 240 3.81 -20.64 4.64
CA CYS A 240 4.67 -19.88 3.74
C CYS A 240 4.55 -18.40 4.09
N GLY A 241 5.69 -17.71 4.21
CA GLY A 241 5.75 -16.30 4.55
C GLY A 241 4.91 -15.39 3.66
N CYS A 242 4.66 -14.19 4.12
CA CYS A 242 3.98 -13.13 3.40
C CYS A 242 4.82 -11.86 3.43
N TRP A 243 4.75 -11.05 2.37
CA TRP A 243 5.57 -9.87 2.14
C TRP A 243 4.70 -8.67 1.80
N GLY A 244 5.28 -7.47 1.80
CA GLY A 244 4.58 -6.26 1.39
C GLY A 244 3.77 -5.59 2.50
N PHE A 245 4.26 -5.63 3.74
CA PHE A 245 3.66 -4.91 4.87
C PHE A 245 4.41 -3.61 5.11
N PHE A 246 3.71 -2.48 4.96
CA PHE A 246 4.31 -1.15 5.00
C PHE A 246 4.26 -0.55 6.41
N GLY A 247 5.38 -0.01 6.86
CA GLY A 247 5.50 0.73 8.10
C GLY A 247 5.30 -0.10 9.37
N ASN A 248 5.22 0.59 10.51
CA ASN A 248 5.07 -0.07 11.81
C ASN A 248 3.68 -0.69 12.00
N GLU A 249 2.62 -0.04 11.53
CA GLU A 249 1.27 -0.58 11.62
C GLU A 249 1.13 -1.85 10.77
N GLY A 250 1.62 -1.82 9.53
CA GLY A 250 1.66 -3.00 8.68
C GLY A 250 2.48 -4.13 9.28
N LYS A 251 3.57 -3.82 10.00
CA LYS A 251 4.36 -4.81 10.73
C LYS A 251 3.58 -5.44 11.90
N GLU A 252 2.77 -4.67 12.63
CA GLU A 252 1.90 -5.20 13.69
C GLU A 252 0.82 -6.12 13.11
N ASP A 253 0.13 -5.69 12.04
CA ASP A 253 -0.85 -6.50 11.31
C ASP A 253 -0.23 -7.80 10.75
N MET A 254 0.98 -7.72 10.25
CA MET A 254 1.76 -8.86 9.77
C MET A 254 1.98 -9.90 10.88
N LEU A 255 2.37 -9.47 12.08
CA LEU A 255 2.59 -10.36 13.22
C LEU A 255 1.27 -11.01 13.69
N GLU A 256 0.17 -10.28 13.66
CA GLU A 256 -1.15 -10.85 13.96
C GLU A 256 -1.58 -11.89 12.92
N ALA A 257 -1.38 -11.60 11.63
CA ALA A 257 -1.64 -12.54 10.54
C ALA A 257 -0.80 -13.81 10.68
N ALA A 258 0.50 -13.68 10.94
CA ALA A 258 1.40 -14.81 11.16
C ALA A 258 0.96 -15.71 12.34
N LYS A 259 0.52 -15.09 13.44
CA LYS A 259 -0.02 -15.83 14.60
C LYS A 259 -1.32 -16.57 14.27
N ALA A 260 -2.21 -15.94 13.49
CA ALA A 260 -3.44 -16.57 13.05
C ALA A 260 -3.17 -17.77 12.12
N ASP A 261 -2.18 -17.67 11.24
CA ASP A 261 -1.75 -18.79 10.38
C ASP A 261 -1.18 -19.95 11.18
N ILE A 262 -0.35 -19.66 12.19
CA ILE A 262 0.16 -20.68 13.12
C ILE A 262 -0.98 -21.37 13.85
N ASP A 263 -1.97 -20.62 14.34
CA ASP A 263 -3.13 -21.18 15.03
C ASP A 263 -3.96 -22.10 14.13
N ALA A 264 -4.20 -21.68 12.90
CA ALA A 264 -4.91 -22.47 11.89
C ALA A 264 -4.14 -23.76 11.54
N TYR A 265 -2.82 -23.65 11.35
CA TYR A 265 -1.93 -24.79 11.11
C TYR A 265 -1.96 -25.79 12.25
N LEU A 266 -1.76 -25.36 13.48
CA LEU A 266 -1.75 -26.23 14.67
C LEU A 266 -3.11 -26.91 14.89
N LYS A 267 -4.21 -26.20 14.62
CA LYS A 267 -5.56 -26.78 14.64
C LYS A 267 -5.70 -27.89 13.59
N LYS A 268 -5.32 -27.64 12.36
CA LYS A 268 -5.35 -28.64 11.27
C LYS A 268 -4.44 -29.83 11.54
N LYS A 269 -3.24 -29.58 12.05
CA LYS A 269 -2.29 -30.62 12.47
C LYS A 269 -2.91 -31.54 13.55
N LYS A 270 -3.60 -30.93 14.55
CA LYS A 270 -4.31 -31.68 15.60
C LYS A 270 -5.48 -32.52 15.03
N GLU A 271 -6.28 -31.95 14.13
CA GLU A 271 -7.39 -32.66 13.50
C GLU A 271 -6.91 -33.82 12.62
N THR A 272 -5.84 -33.59 11.84
CA THR A 272 -5.22 -34.62 11.01
C THR A 272 -4.66 -35.75 11.87
N ARG A 273 -3.95 -35.39 12.97
CA ARG A 273 -3.41 -36.38 13.92
C ARG A 273 -4.54 -37.20 14.55
N LYS A 274 -5.67 -36.55 14.95
CA LYS A 274 -6.86 -37.24 15.45
C LYS A 274 -7.40 -38.24 14.42
N LYS A 275 -7.61 -37.80 13.16
CA LYS A 275 -8.12 -38.64 12.07
C LYS A 275 -7.19 -39.84 11.76
N ASN A 276 -5.88 -39.57 11.75
CA ASN A 276 -4.88 -40.64 11.49
C ASN A 276 -4.90 -41.67 12.62
N LEU A 277 -5.00 -41.24 13.89
CA LEU A 277 -5.12 -42.12 15.05
C LEU A 277 -6.39 -42.98 14.97
N GLU A 278 -7.56 -42.38 14.65
CA GLU A 278 -8.81 -43.12 14.46
C GLU A 278 -8.67 -44.18 13.35
N THR A 279 -8.01 -43.85 12.27
CA THR A 279 -7.77 -44.77 11.16
C THR A 279 -6.86 -45.91 11.56
N LEU A 280 -5.77 -45.58 12.29
CA LEU A 280 -4.86 -46.60 12.82
C LEU A 280 -5.60 -47.60 13.73
N VAL A 281 -6.38 -47.06 14.69
CA VAL A 281 -7.16 -47.90 15.62
C VAL A 281 -8.17 -48.78 14.89
N LYS A 282 -8.87 -48.25 13.88
CA LYS A 282 -9.80 -49.02 13.03
C LYS A 282 -9.09 -50.13 12.27
N ASN A 283 -7.92 -49.88 11.71
CA ASN A 283 -7.14 -50.86 10.96
C ASN A 283 -6.62 -51.95 11.88
N ILE A 284 -6.10 -51.60 13.07
CA ILE A 284 -5.64 -52.59 14.06
C ILE A 284 -6.84 -53.43 14.56
N ALA A 285 -7.97 -52.81 14.89
CA ALA A 285 -9.18 -53.51 15.30
C ALA A 285 -9.69 -54.47 14.24
N SER A 286 -9.59 -54.12 12.94
CA SER A 286 -9.95 -54.99 11.82
C SER A 286 -9.07 -56.24 11.73
N ILE A 287 -7.77 -56.12 12.04
CA ILE A 287 -6.87 -57.29 12.11
C ILE A 287 -7.34 -58.31 13.17
N TYR A 288 -7.91 -57.80 14.27
CA TYR A 288 -8.43 -58.64 15.35
C TYR A 288 -9.94 -58.91 15.24
N GLY A 289 -10.58 -58.58 14.12
CA GLY A 289 -12.02 -58.84 13.90
C GLY A 289 -12.96 -57.90 14.70
N ILE A 290 -12.47 -56.76 15.20
CA ILE A 290 -13.25 -55.75 15.93
C ILE A 290 -13.76 -54.71 14.97
N THR A 291 -15.07 -54.42 14.97
CA THR A 291 -15.68 -53.36 14.12
C THR A 291 -16.17 -52.20 14.98
N PHE A 292 -15.78 -50.97 14.56
CA PHE A 292 -16.31 -49.75 15.17
C PHE A 292 -17.22 -49.03 14.16
N THR A 293 -18.34 -48.50 14.66
CA THR A 293 -19.37 -47.82 13.83
C THR A 293 -19.36 -46.30 14.04
N ASP A 294 -18.70 -45.79 15.06
CA ASP A 294 -18.64 -44.36 15.40
C ASP A 294 -17.20 -43.89 15.59
N GLY A 295 -16.80 -42.87 14.82
CA GLY A 295 -15.45 -42.31 14.83
C GLY A 295 -15.08 -41.67 16.21
N ASP A 296 -16.01 -41.03 16.88
CA ASP A 296 -15.76 -40.48 18.22
C ASP A 296 -15.60 -41.56 19.28
N TYR A 297 -16.28 -42.69 19.10
CA TYR A 297 -16.10 -43.87 19.95
C TYR A 297 -14.69 -44.47 19.71
N VAL A 298 -14.28 -44.64 18.46
CA VAL A 298 -12.93 -45.12 18.12
C VAL A 298 -11.84 -44.24 18.73
N TYR A 299 -12.03 -42.90 18.65
CA TYR A 299 -11.09 -41.97 19.22
C TYR A 299 -11.02 -42.06 20.77
N ARG A 300 -12.16 -42.20 21.43
CA ARG A 300 -12.22 -42.41 22.89
C ARG A 300 -11.57 -43.72 23.31
N VAL A 301 -11.87 -44.78 22.62
CA VAL A 301 -11.22 -46.10 22.85
C VAL A 301 -9.72 -46.01 22.65
N ALA A 302 -9.25 -45.35 21.57
CA ALA A 302 -7.82 -45.13 21.34
C ALA A 302 -7.18 -44.33 22.49
N LYS A 303 -7.82 -43.28 22.93
CA LYS A 303 -7.37 -42.44 24.06
C LYS A 303 -7.32 -43.27 25.38
N ASP A 304 -8.35 -44.05 25.65
CA ASP A 304 -8.45 -44.84 26.89
C ASP A 304 -7.49 -46.04 26.88
N MET A 305 -7.29 -46.66 25.72
CA MET A 305 -6.38 -47.84 25.58
C MET A 305 -4.90 -47.44 25.54
N PHE A 306 -4.57 -46.30 24.93
CA PHE A 306 -3.17 -45.94 24.65
C PHE A 306 -2.73 -44.69 25.42
N GLY A 307 -3.65 -43.88 25.94
CA GLY A 307 -3.36 -42.56 26.50
C GLY A 307 -2.75 -41.59 25.46
N PHE A 308 -3.18 -40.32 25.39
CA PHE A 308 -2.64 -39.39 24.42
C PHE A 308 -1.13 -39.15 24.55
N ASP A 309 -0.66 -39.08 25.81
CA ASP A 309 0.77 -38.90 26.10
C ASP A 309 1.59 -40.20 25.91
N TYR A 310 0.89 -41.33 25.83
CA TYR A 310 1.51 -42.63 25.69
C TYR A 310 1.80 -42.98 24.22
N ILE A 311 0.99 -42.46 23.29
CA ILE A 311 1.16 -42.67 21.84
C ILE A 311 2.49 -42.08 21.36
N GLU A 312 3.00 -41.04 21.98
CA GLU A 312 4.28 -40.43 21.66
C GLU A 312 5.50 -41.26 22.12
N ARG A 313 5.27 -42.30 22.97
CA ARG A 313 6.34 -43.14 23.53
C ARG A 313 6.23 -44.61 23.17
N ALA A 314 5.15 -44.98 22.50
CA ALA A 314 4.85 -46.39 22.25
C ALA A 314 5.65 -46.99 21.07
N LYS A 315 6.05 -48.25 21.17
CA LYS A 315 6.79 -49.00 20.14
C LYS A 315 5.89 -49.98 19.39
N ILE A 316 5.85 -49.94 18.07
CA ILE A 316 5.04 -50.82 17.23
C ILE A 316 5.97 -51.58 16.27
N TYR A 317 5.66 -52.88 15.99
CA TYR A 317 6.47 -53.68 15.08
C TYR A 317 6.53 -53.11 13.67
N LYS A 318 7.70 -53.10 13.06
CA LYS A 318 7.99 -52.52 11.76
C LYS A 318 7.05 -53.02 10.65
N SER A 319 6.61 -54.29 10.71
CA SER A 319 5.64 -54.85 9.76
C SER A 319 4.26 -54.18 9.80
N VAL A 320 3.89 -53.59 10.92
CA VAL A 320 2.66 -52.80 11.07
C VAL A 320 2.93 -51.36 10.62
N VAL A 321 4.12 -50.84 10.86
CA VAL A 321 4.55 -49.54 10.41
C VAL A 321 4.51 -49.42 8.88
N ASP A 322 5.08 -50.37 8.16
CA ASP A 322 5.11 -50.35 6.71
C ASP A 322 3.70 -50.41 6.08
N ALA A 323 2.75 -51.07 6.74
CA ALA A 323 1.34 -51.09 6.32
C ALA A 323 0.59 -49.76 6.60
N TYR A 324 1.06 -48.93 7.55
CA TYR A 324 0.37 -47.74 8.02
C TYR A 324 1.12 -46.40 7.81
N VAL A 325 2.35 -46.44 7.25
CA VAL A 325 3.12 -45.24 6.84
C VAL A 325 2.31 -44.35 5.87
N GLN A 326 1.48 -44.97 5.04
CA GLN A 326 0.57 -44.21 4.14
C GLN A 326 -0.50 -43.42 4.86
N ILE A 327 -0.67 -43.58 6.17
CA ILE A 327 -1.72 -42.90 6.98
C ILE A 327 -1.20 -41.64 7.63
N GLY A 328 0.02 -41.18 7.35
CA GLY A 328 0.56 -39.92 7.83
C GLY A 328 1.23 -39.97 9.21
N PHE A 329 1.63 -41.13 9.69
CA PHE A 329 2.46 -41.32 10.87
C PHE A 329 3.96 -41.31 10.60
N SER A 330 4.39 -40.73 9.52
CA SER A 330 5.80 -40.66 9.09
C SER A 330 6.74 -40.00 10.14
N ASN A 331 6.20 -39.27 11.10
CA ASN A 331 6.94 -38.63 12.20
C ASN A 331 6.91 -39.44 13.51
N LEU A 332 6.20 -40.56 13.55
CA LEU A 332 6.25 -41.46 14.69
C LEU A 332 7.43 -42.41 14.48
N GLY A 333 8.49 -42.25 15.23
CA GLY A 333 9.65 -43.14 15.15
C GLY A 333 9.26 -44.61 15.36
N ASP A 334 10.04 -45.52 14.75
CA ASP A 334 9.85 -46.98 14.80
C ASP A 334 9.62 -47.49 16.26
N GLU A 335 10.16 -46.80 17.24
CA GLU A 335 10.01 -47.09 18.66
C GLU A 335 8.59 -46.95 19.18
N ILE A 336 7.88 -45.89 18.77
CA ILE A 336 6.50 -45.58 19.24
C ILE A 336 5.51 -46.61 18.67
N LEU A 337 5.70 -46.98 17.41
CA LEU A 337 4.86 -47.93 16.71
C LEU A 337 4.99 -49.34 17.30
N ASN A 338 6.19 -49.77 17.63
CA ASN A 338 6.43 -51.12 18.22
C ASN A 338 5.77 -51.30 19.59
N ASP A 339 5.81 -50.27 20.45
CA ASP A 339 5.20 -50.32 21.79
C ASP A 339 3.65 -50.29 21.74
N MET A 340 3.04 -49.62 20.75
CA MET A 340 1.59 -49.67 20.53
C MET A 340 1.11 -51.07 20.16
N VAL A 341 1.80 -51.79 19.27
CA VAL A 341 1.48 -53.16 18.91
C VAL A 341 1.66 -54.12 20.10
N GLU A 342 2.73 -53.97 20.87
CA GLU A 342 2.95 -54.76 22.08
C GLU A 342 1.85 -54.57 23.11
N GLN A 343 1.36 -53.34 23.29
CA GLN A 343 0.27 -53.04 24.20
C GLN A 343 -1.07 -53.58 23.70
N ILE A 344 -1.34 -53.51 22.39
CA ILE A 344 -2.53 -54.14 21.80
C ILE A 344 -2.49 -55.66 22.02
N ASN A 345 -1.35 -56.30 21.71
CA ASN A 345 -1.19 -57.72 21.92
C ASN A 345 -1.37 -58.13 23.37
N LYS A 346 -0.91 -57.32 24.36
CA LYS A 346 -1.11 -57.60 25.80
C LYS A 346 -2.57 -57.45 26.26
N LYS A 347 -3.41 -56.70 25.55
CA LYS A 347 -4.83 -56.49 25.91
C LYS A 347 -5.78 -57.43 25.18
N VAL A 348 -5.34 -58.04 24.09
CA VAL A 348 -6.11 -59.02 23.29
C VAL A 348 -5.81 -60.46 23.72
N ALA A 349 -4.70 -60.70 24.40
CA ALA A 349 -4.39 -61.96 25.07
C ALA A 349 -5.02 -62.00 26.47
#